data_083bd751dc76aa8aec421d88cda0242b
#
_entry.id   083bd751dc76aa8aec421d88cda0242b
#
_cell.length_a   1.000
_cell.length_b   1.000
_cell.length_c   1.000
_cell.angle_alpha   90.00
_cell.angle_beta   90.00
_cell.angle_gamma   90.00
#
_symmetry.space_group_name_H-M   'P 1'
#
loop_
_entity.id
_entity.type
_entity.pdbx_description
1 polymer ?
#
loop_
_entity_poly.entity_id
_entity_poly.type
_entity_poly.pdbx_seq_one_letter_code
_entity_poly.pdbx_strand_id
1 'polypeptide(L)'
;MKICHVINSLNRGGAESHLLDLINAQLNDGMDVHVTVIGEDSTESYSIESELLKNGINITRLNGPRMFNLFSYFSMYSKFKNEKFDIIHSHQPRSDYMVYRTKKYLSKKIKWIVSVHGKYDTYLEKGSLSNNLRKYFMKRLSKHWQSAFSIIAISEEVKSWIENLNHELNVVVIPYWIDIKNSGTIVKKDRVTLGFLGRLNVNKGIEDLIDALNSDELKSLDFKLMIAGSGTDEYLEKLRNMIEKDNIENVNFLGYIENREEFFNNIDIFVFPSFSEGLGLVLLEAMSFSKICITRNILPMTNYIDEDSGYLFDDVNGLSHSIASSIQDLENNIELIQKKLFNIEKKLEKSSKENIFPEIVKVYEQSI
;
A
#
# COMPACT_ATOMS: atom_id res chain seq x y z
N MET A 1 11.33 15.67 20.06
CA MET A 1 9.89 15.42 19.83
C MET A 1 9.59 14.00 20.22
N LYS A 2 8.54 13.78 21.03
CA LYS A 2 8.15 12.43 21.49
C LYS A 2 6.82 12.02 20.82
N ILE A 3 6.84 10.95 20.03
CA ILE A 3 5.74 10.53 19.16
C ILE A 3 5.26 9.13 19.54
N CYS A 4 3.95 8.94 19.58
CA CYS A 4 3.34 7.63 19.70
C CYS A 4 2.53 7.29 18.45
N HIS A 5 2.99 6.31 17.68
CA HIS A 5 2.19 5.73 16.61
C HIS A 5 1.17 4.74 17.18
N VAL A 6 -0.07 4.83 16.71
CA VAL A 6 -1.16 3.92 17.11
C VAL A 6 -1.69 3.21 15.88
N ILE A 7 -1.58 1.89 15.86
CA ILE A 7 -1.95 1.06 14.72
C ILE A 7 -2.79 -0.15 15.15
N ASN A 8 -3.54 -0.73 14.22
CA ASN A 8 -4.40 -1.88 14.51
C ASN A 8 -3.60 -3.17 14.76
N SER A 9 -2.65 -3.47 13.88
CA SER A 9 -1.80 -4.66 13.92
C SER A 9 -0.44 -4.34 13.32
N LEU A 10 0.52 -5.24 13.48
CA LEU A 10 1.85 -5.15 12.87
C LEU A 10 2.03 -6.18 11.74
N ASN A 11 0.93 -6.81 11.28
CA ASN A 11 0.96 -7.69 10.12
C ASN A 11 1.44 -6.91 8.89
N ARG A 12 2.42 -7.46 8.17
CA ARG A 12 3.05 -6.79 7.04
C ARG A 12 2.05 -6.53 5.91
N GLY A 13 1.77 -5.27 5.66
CA GLY A 13 0.98 -4.72 4.58
C GLY A 13 1.60 -3.40 4.13
N GLY A 14 0.98 -2.69 3.17
CA GLY A 14 1.50 -1.42 2.69
C GLY A 14 1.61 -0.34 3.77
N ALA A 15 0.58 -0.21 4.61
CA ALA A 15 0.55 0.76 5.70
C ALA A 15 1.58 0.45 6.80
N GLU A 16 1.72 -0.83 7.13
CA GLU A 16 2.66 -1.31 8.15
C GLU A 16 4.11 -1.20 7.68
N SER A 17 4.40 -1.54 6.42
CA SER A 17 5.73 -1.34 5.83
C SER A 17 6.12 0.13 5.81
N HIS A 18 5.21 1.01 5.36
CA HIS A 18 5.46 2.45 5.41
C HIS A 18 5.64 2.97 6.85
N LEU A 19 4.89 2.45 7.83
CA LEU A 19 5.09 2.81 9.23
C LEU A 19 6.49 2.46 9.72
N LEU A 20 7.02 1.29 9.34
CA LEU A 20 8.39 0.90 9.66
C LEU A 20 9.41 1.88 9.06
N ASP A 21 9.25 2.24 7.79
CA ASP A 21 10.12 3.20 7.11
C ASP A 21 10.04 4.59 7.75
N LEU A 22 8.82 5.04 8.11
CA LEU A 22 8.59 6.30 8.80
C LEU A 22 9.28 6.32 10.18
N ILE A 23 9.13 5.26 10.96
CA ILE A 23 9.77 5.15 12.27
C ILE A 23 11.30 5.19 12.13
N ASN A 24 11.85 4.46 11.16
CA ASN A 24 13.29 4.47 10.91
C ASN A 24 13.80 5.88 10.52
N ALA A 25 13.03 6.61 9.70
CA ALA A 25 13.36 7.99 9.36
C ALA A 25 13.31 8.92 10.57
N GLN A 26 12.30 8.79 11.41
CA GLN A 26 12.14 9.58 12.64
C GLN A 26 13.25 9.31 13.66
N LEU A 27 13.66 8.06 13.84
CA LEU A 27 14.79 7.70 14.71
C LEU A 27 16.09 8.33 14.23
N ASN A 28 16.35 8.29 12.91
CA ASN A 28 17.52 8.90 12.30
C ASN A 28 17.52 10.44 12.45
N ASP A 29 16.34 11.04 12.57
CA ASP A 29 16.15 12.49 12.83
C ASP A 29 16.14 12.82 14.34
N GLY A 30 16.46 11.86 15.19
CA GLY A 30 16.59 12.04 16.66
C GLY A 30 15.26 12.15 17.41
N MET A 31 14.16 11.68 16.84
CA MET A 31 12.85 11.67 17.50
C MET A 31 12.73 10.48 18.47
N ASP A 32 12.01 10.66 19.58
CA ASP A 32 11.65 9.59 20.53
C ASP A 32 10.34 8.94 20.07
N VAL A 33 10.41 7.71 19.58
CA VAL A 33 9.29 7.05 18.91
C VAL A 33 8.81 5.82 19.68
N HIS A 34 7.49 5.73 19.87
CA HIS A 34 6.80 4.61 20.50
C HIS A 34 5.70 4.07 19.58
N VAL A 35 5.38 2.79 19.73
CA VAL A 35 4.28 2.15 19.01
C VAL A 35 3.26 1.58 20.00
N THR A 36 1.98 1.83 19.73
CA THR A 36 0.86 1.21 20.45
C THR A 36 0.02 0.41 19.48
N VAL A 37 -0.11 -0.90 19.71
CA VAL A 37 -0.89 -1.83 18.89
C VAL A 37 -2.19 -2.14 19.60
N ILE A 38 -3.32 -1.99 18.91
CA ILE A 38 -4.65 -2.15 19.53
C ILE A 38 -5.38 -3.45 19.17
N GLY A 39 -4.83 -4.25 18.28
CA GLY A 39 -5.38 -5.53 17.86
C GLY A 39 -4.38 -6.66 17.99
N GLU A 40 -4.80 -7.84 17.56
CA GLU A 40 -3.98 -9.03 17.49
C GLU A 40 -3.44 -9.23 16.08
N ASP A 41 -2.22 -9.72 15.96
CA ASP A 41 -1.67 -10.14 14.69
C ASP A 41 -2.21 -11.54 14.34
N SER A 42 -2.52 -11.76 13.08
CA SER A 42 -3.11 -13.03 12.62
C SER A 42 -2.08 -14.16 12.52
N THR A 43 -0.80 -13.82 12.29
CA THR A 43 0.33 -14.75 12.20
C THR A 43 1.64 -14.03 12.53
N GLU A 44 2.51 -14.65 13.33
CA GLU A 44 3.81 -14.08 13.73
C GLU A 44 4.78 -13.96 12.53
N SER A 45 4.65 -14.82 11.54
CA SER A 45 5.56 -14.90 10.39
C SER A 45 5.50 -13.69 9.43
N TYR A 46 4.48 -12.85 9.54
CA TYR A 46 4.28 -11.71 8.63
C TYR A 46 4.23 -10.36 9.35
N SER A 47 4.83 -10.29 10.54
CA SER A 47 4.82 -9.08 11.37
C SER A 47 6.10 -8.25 11.19
N ILE A 48 5.97 -6.91 11.23
CA ILE A 48 7.09 -5.98 11.29
C ILE A 48 7.64 -5.80 12.72
N GLU A 49 7.06 -6.48 13.70
CA GLU A 49 7.40 -6.30 15.13
C GLU A 49 8.87 -6.60 15.43
N SER A 50 9.41 -7.68 14.87
CA SER A 50 10.81 -8.05 15.09
C SER A 50 11.80 -6.97 14.62
N GLU A 51 11.47 -6.27 13.52
CA GLU A 51 12.28 -5.18 12.99
C GLU A 51 12.18 -3.94 13.86
N LEU A 52 10.98 -3.60 14.34
CA LEU A 52 10.79 -2.50 15.30
C LEU A 52 11.53 -2.74 16.61
N LEU A 53 11.49 -3.96 17.16
CA LEU A 53 12.19 -4.32 18.38
C LEU A 53 13.71 -4.27 18.22
N LYS A 54 14.26 -4.71 17.06
CA LYS A 54 15.69 -4.59 16.75
C LYS A 54 16.15 -3.13 16.71
N ASN A 55 15.28 -2.21 16.30
CA ASN A 55 15.53 -0.77 16.28
C ASN A 55 15.29 -0.10 17.66
N GLY A 56 15.04 -0.87 18.71
CA GLY A 56 14.85 -0.38 20.07
C GLY A 56 13.50 0.28 20.33
N ILE A 57 12.52 0.08 19.47
CA ILE A 57 11.19 0.69 19.62
C ILE A 57 10.42 0.05 20.77
N ASN A 58 9.89 0.89 21.65
CA ASN A 58 8.99 0.46 22.73
C ASN A 58 7.59 0.19 22.17
N ILE A 59 7.22 -1.09 22.09
CA ILE A 59 5.92 -1.54 21.61
C ILE A 59 5.01 -1.85 22.80
N THR A 60 3.83 -1.24 22.82
CA THR A 60 2.78 -1.54 23.80
C THR A 60 1.60 -2.19 23.11
N ARG A 61 1.24 -3.41 23.51
CA ARG A 61 0.05 -4.09 23.03
C ARG A 61 -1.12 -3.88 23.99
N LEU A 62 -2.24 -3.38 23.48
CA LEU A 62 -3.47 -3.23 24.24
C LEU A 62 -4.34 -4.46 23.97
N ASN A 63 -4.15 -5.49 24.79
CA ASN A 63 -4.87 -6.75 24.67
C ASN A 63 -6.37 -6.57 24.81
N GLY A 64 -7.11 -6.91 23.74
CA GLY A 64 -8.56 -6.95 23.78
C GLY A 64 -9.17 -7.05 22.38
N PRO A 65 -9.92 -8.12 22.09
CA PRO A 65 -10.44 -8.42 20.75
C PRO A 65 -11.57 -7.48 20.30
N ARG A 66 -11.99 -6.51 21.12
CA ARG A 66 -13.17 -5.68 20.81
C ARG A 66 -12.90 -4.19 20.96
N MET A 67 -13.33 -3.43 19.96
CA MET A 67 -13.29 -1.97 19.86
C MET A 67 -13.96 -1.23 21.05
N PHE A 68 -14.65 -1.95 21.93
CA PHE A 68 -15.39 -1.43 23.08
C PHE A 68 -14.85 -1.95 24.43
N ASN A 69 -13.63 -2.45 24.49
CA ASN A 69 -13.04 -2.89 25.74
C ASN A 69 -12.62 -1.68 26.59
N LEU A 70 -13.29 -1.44 27.70
CA LEU A 70 -13.02 -0.34 28.64
C LEU A 70 -11.60 -0.39 29.22
N PHE A 71 -11.05 -1.59 29.42
CA PHE A 71 -9.67 -1.76 29.91
C PHE A 71 -8.64 -1.25 28.90
N SER A 72 -8.85 -1.49 27.59
CA SER A 72 -7.97 -0.98 26.54
C SER A 72 -7.97 0.56 26.50
N TYR A 73 -9.14 1.21 26.67
CA TYR A 73 -9.21 2.66 26.77
C TYR A 73 -8.50 3.20 27.98
N PHE A 74 -8.69 2.56 29.16
CA PHE A 74 -8.03 2.99 30.39
C PHE A 74 -6.52 2.81 30.31
N SER A 75 -6.05 1.68 29.78
CA SER A 75 -4.64 1.40 29.55
C SER A 75 -4.01 2.42 28.60
N MET A 76 -4.65 2.70 27.47
CA MET A 76 -4.19 3.72 26.51
C MET A 76 -4.15 5.13 27.17
N TYR A 77 -5.21 5.48 27.91
CA TYR A 77 -5.25 6.75 28.63
C TYR A 77 -4.10 6.88 29.63
N SER A 78 -3.88 5.85 30.47
CA SER A 78 -2.80 5.83 31.46
C SER A 78 -1.44 5.99 30.78
N LYS A 79 -1.19 5.26 29.69
CA LYS A 79 0.03 5.38 28.92
C LYS A 79 0.25 6.80 28.41
N PHE A 80 -0.72 7.36 27.71
CA PHE A 80 -0.60 8.69 27.09
C PHE A 80 -0.42 9.80 28.15
N LYS A 81 -1.07 9.65 29.30
CA LYS A 81 -0.93 10.60 30.43
C LYS A 81 0.46 10.52 31.08
N ASN A 82 1.00 9.32 31.27
CA ASN A 82 2.26 9.11 31.98
C ASN A 82 3.48 9.38 31.10
N GLU A 83 3.42 9.00 29.83
CA GLU A 83 4.55 9.12 28.87
C GLU A 83 4.75 10.53 28.31
N LYS A 84 3.76 11.41 28.43
CA LYS A 84 3.80 12.82 28.00
C LYS A 84 4.23 12.98 26.54
N PHE A 85 3.56 12.29 25.62
CA PHE A 85 3.79 12.46 24.20
C PHE A 85 3.44 13.87 23.72
N ASP A 86 4.22 14.39 22.76
CA ASP A 86 3.92 15.61 22.05
C ASP A 86 2.85 15.33 20.98
N ILE A 87 3.03 14.22 20.27
CA ILE A 87 2.18 13.80 19.15
C ILE A 87 1.69 12.36 19.34
N ILE A 88 0.41 12.16 19.06
CA ILE A 88 -0.17 10.84 18.82
C ILE A 88 -0.52 10.78 17.33
N HIS A 89 0.06 9.83 16.62
CA HIS A 89 -0.16 9.64 15.19
C HIS A 89 -0.86 8.30 14.97
N SER A 90 -2.14 8.33 14.58
CA SER A 90 -2.93 7.12 14.38
C SER A 90 -3.01 6.72 12.90
N HIS A 91 -3.09 5.41 12.68
CA HIS A 91 -3.11 4.79 11.37
C HIS A 91 -4.26 3.79 11.30
N GLN A 92 -5.23 3.96 10.44
CA GLN A 92 -6.38 3.08 10.27
C GLN A 92 -7.58 3.40 11.19
N PRO A 93 -8.82 3.12 10.74
CA PRO A 93 -10.06 3.60 11.38
C PRO A 93 -10.28 3.19 12.82
N ARG A 94 -9.83 1.98 13.21
CA ARG A 94 -10.01 1.49 14.58
C ARG A 94 -9.09 2.23 15.55
N SER A 95 -7.83 2.46 15.17
CA SER A 95 -6.88 3.24 15.98
C SER A 95 -7.33 4.70 16.10
N ASP A 96 -7.86 5.29 15.02
CA ASP A 96 -8.38 6.65 15.03
C ASP A 96 -9.51 6.81 16.04
N TYR A 97 -10.47 5.86 16.04
CA TYR A 97 -11.57 5.88 16.99
C TYR A 97 -11.10 5.73 18.43
N MET A 98 -10.13 4.84 18.67
CA MET A 98 -9.56 4.64 20.01
C MET A 98 -8.83 5.89 20.51
N VAL A 99 -8.01 6.51 19.66
CA VAL A 99 -7.30 7.77 19.98
C VAL A 99 -8.30 8.89 20.27
N TYR A 100 -9.31 9.08 19.42
CA TYR A 100 -10.35 10.09 19.64
C TYR A 100 -11.00 9.95 21.01
N ARG A 101 -11.42 8.74 21.38
CA ARG A 101 -12.07 8.46 22.66
C ARG A 101 -11.15 8.72 23.85
N THR A 102 -9.88 8.39 23.73
CA THR A 102 -8.88 8.57 24.79
C THR A 102 -8.45 10.02 24.90
N LYS A 103 -8.19 10.69 23.78
CA LYS A 103 -7.70 12.08 23.74
C LYS A 103 -8.65 13.06 24.43
N LYS A 104 -9.95 12.79 24.39
CA LYS A 104 -10.96 13.65 25.04
C LYS A 104 -10.65 13.92 26.51
N TYR A 105 -9.93 13.01 27.18
CA TYR A 105 -9.59 13.09 28.61
C TYR A 105 -8.13 13.47 28.86
N LEU A 106 -7.34 13.73 27.80
CA LEU A 106 -5.94 14.11 27.88
C LEU A 106 -5.74 15.63 27.78
N SER A 107 -4.50 16.06 28.06
CA SER A 107 -4.10 17.45 27.87
C SER A 107 -4.31 17.90 26.43
N LYS A 108 -4.80 19.14 26.25
CA LYS A 108 -4.92 19.78 24.93
C LYS A 108 -3.55 19.99 24.24
N LYS A 109 -2.45 19.92 25.00
CA LYS A 109 -1.10 20.02 24.46
C LYS A 109 -0.73 18.86 23.55
N ILE A 110 -1.28 17.65 23.81
CA ILE A 110 -1.02 16.49 22.96
C ILE A 110 -1.75 16.65 21.64
N LYS A 111 -1.03 16.65 20.54
CA LYS A 111 -1.60 16.80 19.20
C LYS A 111 -1.90 15.44 18.59
N TRP A 112 -2.99 15.36 17.89
CA TRP A 112 -3.42 14.16 17.19
C TRP A 112 -3.32 14.37 15.68
N ILE A 113 -2.59 13.48 15.01
CA ILE A 113 -2.45 13.40 13.56
C ILE A 113 -3.00 12.05 13.11
N VAL A 114 -3.66 12.05 11.98
CA VAL A 114 -4.29 10.86 11.39
C VAL A 114 -3.66 10.60 10.03
N SER A 115 -3.16 9.39 9.77
CA SER A 115 -2.82 8.94 8.43
C SER A 115 -3.89 8.01 7.87
N VAL A 116 -4.39 8.34 6.69
CA VAL A 116 -5.42 7.58 5.97
C VAL A 116 -4.77 6.87 4.78
N HIS A 117 -4.67 5.55 4.88
CA HIS A 117 -3.91 4.68 3.97
C HIS A 117 -4.73 4.11 2.81
N GLY A 118 -5.96 4.59 2.60
CA GLY A 118 -6.82 4.13 1.51
C GLY A 118 -8.29 4.46 1.73
N LYS A 119 -9.10 4.11 0.76
CA LYS A 119 -10.56 4.25 0.84
C LYS A 119 -11.13 3.03 1.57
N TYR A 120 -11.53 3.18 2.83
CA TYR A 120 -11.89 2.05 3.69
C TYR A 120 -13.31 1.50 3.48
N ASP A 121 -14.11 2.12 2.63
CA ASP A 121 -15.48 1.72 2.28
C ASP A 121 -15.62 1.11 0.87
N THR A 122 -14.52 1.04 0.11
CA THR A 122 -14.51 0.53 -1.26
C THR A 122 -14.05 -0.93 -1.31
N TYR A 123 -14.91 -1.86 -0.91
CA TYR A 123 -14.71 -3.27 -1.23
C TYR A 123 -15.76 -3.68 -2.27
N LEU A 124 -15.31 -4.36 -3.35
CA LEU A 124 -16.14 -4.80 -4.49
C LEU A 124 -17.11 -5.94 -4.17
N GLU A 125 -17.27 -6.36 -2.93
CA GLU A 125 -18.33 -7.30 -2.56
C GLU A 125 -19.69 -6.62 -2.75
N LYS A 126 -20.29 -6.87 -3.92
CA LYS A 126 -21.60 -6.35 -4.29
C LYS A 126 -22.66 -6.83 -3.30
N GLY A 127 -23.40 -5.89 -2.73
CA GLY A 127 -24.71 -6.15 -2.12
C GLY A 127 -24.74 -6.54 -0.65
N SER A 128 -23.64 -6.44 0.10
CA SER A 128 -23.63 -6.74 1.51
C SER A 128 -24.15 -5.57 2.33
N LEU A 129 -25.06 -5.86 3.27
CA LEU A 129 -25.46 -4.94 4.38
C LEU A 129 -24.23 -4.32 5.07
N SER A 130 -23.07 -4.99 5.01
CA SER A 130 -21.79 -4.53 5.53
C SER A 130 -21.29 -3.24 4.86
N ASN A 131 -21.54 -3.00 3.57
CA ASN A 131 -21.05 -1.80 2.87
C ASN A 131 -21.76 -0.52 3.31
N ASN A 132 -23.07 -0.58 3.52
CA ASN A 132 -23.83 0.58 4.03
C ASN A 132 -23.45 0.89 5.48
N LEU A 133 -23.22 -0.13 6.30
CA LEU A 133 -22.74 0.04 7.67
C LEU A 133 -21.31 0.61 7.71
N ARG A 134 -20.43 0.18 6.80
CA ARG A 134 -19.07 0.74 6.68
C ARG A 134 -19.10 2.20 6.28
N LYS A 135 -19.89 2.57 5.26
CA LYS A 135 -20.07 3.97 4.85
C LYS A 135 -20.63 4.84 5.99
N TYR A 136 -21.62 4.34 6.71
CA TYR A 136 -22.17 5.02 7.88
C TYR A 136 -21.09 5.20 8.97
N PHE A 137 -20.32 4.13 9.27
CA PHE A 137 -19.24 4.19 10.23
C PHE A 137 -18.17 5.20 9.83
N MET A 138 -17.73 5.19 8.56
CA MET A 138 -16.74 6.15 8.05
C MET A 138 -17.22 7.59 8.11
N LYS A 139 -18.47 7.83 7.75
CA LYS A 139 -19.11 9.16 7.90
C LYS A 139 -19.16 9.62 9.36
N ARG A 140 -19.36 8.69 10.30
CA ARG A 140 -19.32 8.99 11.73
C ARG A 140 -17.91 9.24 12.22
N LEU A 141 -16.93 8.44 11.75
CA LEU A 141 -15.53 8.58 12.11
C LEU A 141 -14.96 9.90 11.59
N SER A 142 -15.33 10.34 10.39
CA SER A 142 -14.88 11.62 9.83
C SER A 142 -15.26 12.83 10.70
N LYS A 143 -16.38 12.78 11.45
CA LYS A 143 -16.70 13.80 12.45
C LYS A 143 -15.74 13.80 13.64
N HIS A 144 -15.17 12.64 13.98
CA HIS A 144 -14.18 12.56 15.05
C HIS A 144 -12.83 13.11 14.61
N TRP A 145 -12.48 12.96 13.32
CA TRP A 145 -11.29 13.54 12.72
C TRP A 145 -11.23 15.06 12.78
N GLN A 146 -12.38 15.77 12.94
CA GLN A 146 -12.40 17.22 13.19
C GLN A 146 -11.61 17.64 14.44
N SER A 147 -11.38 16.72 15.38
CA SER A 147 -10.55 16.99 16.57
C SER A 147 -9.06 16.68 16.35
N ALA A 148 -8.68 16.13 15.22
CA ALA A 148 -7.29 15.98 14.82
C ALA A 148 -6.69 17.34 14.46
N PHE A 149 -5.39 17.49 14.62
CA PHE A 149 -4.67 18.68 14.18
C PHE A 149 -4.56 18.70 12.64
N SER A 150 -4.20 17.56 12.07
CA SER A 150 -4.11 17.36 10.63
C SER A 150 -4.45 15.93 10.24
N ILE A 151 -4.92 15.74 9.01
CA ILE A 151 -5.14 14.45 8.41
C ILE A 151 -4.21 14.33 7.21
N ILE A 152 -3.39 13.30 7.18
CA ILE A 152 -2.49 12.98 6.08
C ILE A 152 -3.18 11.95 5.19
N ALA A 153 -3.47 12.31 3.96
CA ALA A 153 -3.93 11.41 2.92
C ALA A 153 -2.75 10.96 2.06
N ILE A 154 -2.69 9.69 1.70
CA ILE A 154 -1.57 9.14 0.91
C ILE A 154 -1.66 9.46 -0.58
N SER A 155 -2.79 10.00 -1.06
CA SER A 155 -2.98 10.42 -2.45
C SER A 155 -4.12 11.44 -2.56
N GLU A 156 -4.22 12.13 -3.70
CA GLU A 156 -5.32 13.07 -3.98
C GLU A 156 -6.68 12.36 -4.04
N GLU A 157 -6.71 11.09 -4.47
CA GLU A 157 -7.92 10.26 -4.50
C GLU A 157 -8.41 9.94 -3.08
N VAL A 158 -7.47 9.67 -2.16
CA VAL A 158 -7.81 9.45 -0.75
C VAL A 158 -8.25 10.76 -0.10
N LYS A 159 -7.60 11.88 -0.40
CA LYS A 159 -8.04 13.21 0.05
C LYS A 159 -9.44 13.53 -0.43
N SER A 160 -9.70 13.41 -1.72
CA SER A 160 -11.04 13.64 -2.29
C SER A 160 -12.11 12.75 -1.65
N TRP A 161 -11.77 11.49 -1.36
CA TRP A 161 -12.68 10.59 -0.64
C TRP A 161 -12.94 11.07 0.79
N ILE A 162 -11.92 11.55 1.54
CA ILE A 162 -12.09 12.11 2.89
C ILE A 162 -12.96 13.35 2.85
N GLU A 163 -12.71 14.27 1.93
CA GLU A 163 -13.47 15.52 1.76
C GLU A 163 -14.94 15.24 1.40
N ASN A 164 -15.23 14.19 0.63
CA ASN A 164 -16.60 13.74 0.37
C ASN A 164 -17.29 13.16 1.61
N LEU A 165 -16.56 12.64 2.59
CA LEU A 165 -17.13 12.23 3.88
C LEU A 165 -17.41 13.45 4.76
N ASN A 166 -16.52 14.43 4.76
CA ASN A 166 -16.61 15.65 5.53
C ASN A 166 -15.67 16.75 4.99
N HIS A 167 -16.23 17.77 4.36
CA HIS A 167 -15.49 18.85 3.70
C HIS A 167 -14.86 19.88 4.67
N GLU A 168 -15.14 19.79 5.97
CA GLU A 168 -14.57 20.69 6.99
C GLU A 168 -13.19 20.21 7.50
N LEU A 169 -12.69 19.08 7.00
CA LEU A 169 -11.45 18.49 7.48
C LEU A 169 -10.21 19.16 6.86
N ASN A 170 -9.19 19.38 7.69
CA ASN A 170 -7.89 19.83 7.22
C ASN A 170 -7.08 18.62 6.74
N VAL A 171 -7.02 18.43 5.42
CA VAL A 171 -6.37 17.28 4.79
C VAL A 171 -5.18 17.74 3.98
N VAL A 172 -4.01 17.18 4.28
CA VAL A 172 -2.79 17.35 3.48
C VAL A 172 -2.48 16.05 2.74
N VAL A 173 -1.96 16.14 1.53
CA VAL A 173 -1.54 14.96 0.77
C VAL A 173 -0.04 14.78 0.96
N ILE A 174 0.35 13.66 1.55
CA ILE A 174 1.74 13.25 1.69
C ILE A 174 1.80 11.77 1.33
N PRO A 175 2.27 11.40 0.13
CA PRO A 175 2.37 10.01 -0.30
C PRO A 175 3.44 9.26 0.49
N TYR A 176 3.52 7.95 0.30
CA TYR A 176 4.66 7.18 0.76
C TYR A 176 5.89 7.51 -0.11
N TRP A 177 7.06 7.48 0.49
CA TRP A 177 8.28 7.48 -0.29
C TRP A 177 8.69 6.06 -0.66
N ILE A 178 9.56 5.96 -1.64
CA ILE A 178 10.19 4.73 -2.06
C ILE A 178 11.70 4.94 -2.20
N ASP A 179 12.48 3.98 -1.74
CA ASP A 179 13.91 3.96 -1.98
C ASP A 179 14.16 3.47 -3.41
N ILE A 180 14.81 4.29 -4.23
CA ILE A 180 15.17 3.92 -5.59
C ILE A 180 16.25 2.85 -5.51
N LYS A 181 15.90 1.66 -5.97
CA LYS A 181 16.81 0.52 -6.08
C LYS A 181 17.36 0.53 -7.52
N ASN A 182 18.52 1.13 -7.75
CA ASN A 182 19.13 1.11 -9.06
C ASN A 182 19.28 -0.35 -9.53
N SER A 183 18.32 -0.79 -10.31
CA SER A 183 18.42 -2.07 -10.97
C SER A 183 19.22 -1.87 -12.23
N GLY A 184 20.22 -2.69 -12.39
CA GLY A 184 21.18 -2.65 -13.48
C GLY A 184 20.56 -2.60 -14.89
N THR A 185 21.42 -2.54 -15.86
CA THR A 185 21.13 -2.60 -17.30
C THR A 185 20.11 -3.68 -17.63
N ILE A 186 19.17 -3.35 -18.52
CA ILE A 186 18.28 -4.33 -19.13
C ILE A 186 19.14 -5.45 -19.74
N VAL A 187 19.03 -6.64 -19.19
CA VAL A 187 19.69 -7.82 -19.75
C VAL A 187 18.68 -8.55 -20.62
N LYS A 188 19.00 -8.69 -21.90
CA LYS A 188 18.17 -9.51 -22.80
C LYS A 188 18.19 -10.95 -22.29
N LYS A 189 17.04 -11.48 -21.97
CA LYS A 189 16.84 -12.87 -21.52
C LYS A 189 16.29 -13.70 -22.68
N ASP A 190 16.51 -15.00 -22.64
CA ASP A 190 15.96 -15.92 -23.62
C ASP A 190 14.43 -16.00 -23.55
N ARG A 191 13.87 -15.71 -22.37
CA ARG A 191 12.41 -15.76 -22.12
C ARG A 191 12.00 -14.63 -21.19
N VAL A 192 11.01 -13.83 -21.60
CA VAL A 192 10.46 -12.72 -20.81
C VAL A 192 9.68 -13.26 -19.62
N THR A 193 9.85 -12.62 -18.46
CA THR A 193 9.13 -12.97 -17.24
C THR A 193 8.24 -11.82 -16.83
N LEU A 194 6.93 -12.08 -16.84
CA LEU A 194 5.92 -11.21 -16.23
C LEU A 194 5.84 -11.48 -14.73
N GLY A 195 5.52 -10.47 -13.94
CA GLY A 195 5.31 -10.61 -12.51
C GLY A 195 4.09 -9.87 -12.00
N PHE A 196 3.36 -10.50 -11.09
CA PHE A 196 2.34 -9.89 -10.25
C PHE A 196 2.73 -10.10 -8.78
N LEU A 197 2.62 -9.05 -7.96
CA LEU A 197 2.86 -9.13 -6.52
C LEU A 197 1.75 -8.39 -5.77
N GLY A 198 1.06 -9.08 -4.86
CA GLY A 198 0.02 -8.44 -4.06
C GLY A 198 -0.88 -9.44 -3.35
N ARG A 199 -1.84 -8.92 -2.57
CA ARG A 199 -2.88 -9.78 -1.97
C ARG A 199 -3.76 -10.36 -3.09
N LEU A 200 -3.98 -11.67 -3.07
CA LEU A 200 -4.81 -12.34 -4.07
C LEU A 200 -6.29 -12.21 -3.68
N ASN A 201 -6.98 -11.30 -4.33
CA ASN A 201 -8.42 -11.08 -4.20
C ASN A 201 -8.98 -10.39 -5.46
N VAL A 202 -10.30 -10.34 -5.57
CA VAL A 202 -11.01 -9.79 -6.75
C VAL A 202 -10.58 -8.36 -7.09
N ASN A 203 -10.30 -7.50 -6.09
CA ASN A 203 -9.92 -6.10 -6.34
C ASN A 203 -8.57 -5.96 -7.07
N LYS A 204 -7.74 -7.01 -7.06
CA LYS A 204 -6.42 -6.98 -7.68
C LYS A 204 -6.42 -7.36 -9.17
N GLY A 205 -7.59 -7.74 -9.72
CA GLY A 205 -7.75 -7.97 -11.16
C GLY A 205 -6.97 -9.16 -11.71
N ILE A 206 -6.66 -10.17 -10.87
CA ILE A 206 -5.88 -11.34 -11.29
C ILE A 206 -6.69 -12.19 -12.26
N GLU A 207 -8.01 -12.20 -12.11
CA GLU A 207 -8.92 -12.88 -13.05
C GLU A 207 -8.77 -12.28 -14.46
N ASP A 208 -8.79 -10.93 -14.57
CA ASP A 208 -8.57 -10.25 -15.86
C ASP A 208 -7.19 -10.57 -16.45
N LEU A 209 -6.16 -10.71 -15.59
CA LEU A 209 -4.83 -11.10 -16.03
C LEU A 209 -4.82 -12.52 -16.60
N ILE A 210 -5.47 -13.50 -15.93
CA ILE A 210 -5.57 -14.87 -16.42
C ILE A 210 -6.39 -14.92 -17.72
N ASP A 211 -7.53 -14.21 -17.77
CA ASP A 211 -8.36 -14.15 -18.98
C ASP A 211 -7.58 -13.54 -20.16
N ALA A 212 -6.76 -12.52 -19.93
CA ALA A 212 -5.91 -11.91 -20.95
C ALA A 212 -4.91 -12.91 -21.54
N LEU A 213 -4.35 -13.82 -20.74
CA LEU A 213 -3.40 -14.84 -21.24
C LEU A 213 -4.02 -15.80 -22.24
N ASN A 214 -5.34 -15.92 -22.26
CA ASN A 214 -6.06 -16.80 -23.19
C ASN A 214 -6.25 -16.20 -24.59
N SER A 215 -5.78 -14.97 -24.83
CA SER A 215 -5.85 -14.33 -26.15
C SER A 215 -4.95 -14.99 -27.18
N ASP A 216 -5.35 -15.00 -28.46
CA ASP A 216 -4.54 -15.55 -29.55
C ASP A 216 -3.20 -14.81 -29.70
N GLU A 217 -3.19 -13.52 -29.40
CA GLU A 217 -2.00 -12.66 -29.43
C GLU A 217 -0.93 -13.16 -28.46
N LEU A 218 -1.31 -13.49 -27.22
CA LEU A 218 -0.37 -13.96 -26.19
C LEU A 218 -0.02 -15.44 -26.31
N LYS A 219 -0.89 -16.28 -26.87
CA LYS A 219 -0.59 -17.69 -27.12
C LYS A 219 0.57 -17.90 -28.12
N SER A 220 0.85 -16.92 -28.95
CA SER A 220 1.94 -16.95 -29.93
C SER A 220 3.31 -16.55 -29.36
N LEU A 221 3.35 -16.01 -28.12
CA LEU A 221 4.56 -15.46 -27.48
C LEU A 221 5.11 -16.43 -26.42
N ASP A 222 6.43 -16.49 -26.32
CA ASP A 222 7.11 -17.29 -25.29
C ASP A 222 7.47 -16.43 -24.08
N PHE A 223 6.69 -16.54 -23.02
CA PHE A 223 6.90 -15.86 -21.75
C PHE A 223 6.45 -16.73 -20.58
N LYS A 224 6.76 -16.31 -19.36
CA LYS A 224 6.21 -16.89 -18.13
C LYS A 224 5.63 -15.82 -17.22
N LEU A 225 4.63 -16.18 -16.40
CA LEU A 225 4.02 -15.31 -15.40
C LEU A 225 4.29 -15.86 -14.00
N MET A 226 4.83 -15.03 -13.13
CA MET A 226 5.03 -15.30 -11.71
C MET A 226 3.99 -14.52 -10.90
N ILE A 227 3.15 -15.22 -10.15
CA ILE A 227 2.13 -14.61 -9.27
C ILE A 227 2.55 -14.84 -7.82
N ALA A 228 2.92 -13.75 -7.13
CA ALA A 228 3.31 -13.77 -5.74
C ALA A 228 2.26 -13.10 -4.85
N GLY A 229 1.98 -13.70 -3.70
CA GLY A 229 1.04 -13.20 -2.70
C GLY A 229 0.18 -14.28 -2.08
N SER A 230 -0.65 -13.90 -1.11
CA SER A 230 -1.59 -14.78 -0.44
C SER A 230 -3.04 -14.32 -0.64
N GLY A 231 -3.95 -15.26 -0.62
CA GLY A 231 -5.40 -15.06 -0.71
C GLY A 231 -6.13 -16.12 0.11
N THR A 232 -7.46 -16.12 0.06
CA THR A 232 -8.24 -17.22 0.64
C THR A 232 -8.09 -18.48 -0.22
N ASP A 233 -8.17 -19.64 0.41
CA ASP A 233 -8.07 -20.94 -0.31
C ASP A 233 -9.11 -21.03 -1.43
N GLU A 234 -10.34 -20.58 -1.17
CA GLU A 234 -11.42 -20.54 -2.15
C GLU A 234 -11.05 -19.68 -3.39
N TYR A 235 -10.43 -18.51 -3.17
CA TYR A 235 -10.03 -17.64 -4.28
C TYR A 235 -8.84 -18.22 -5.05
N LEU A 236 -7.88 -18.82 -4.36
CA LEU A 236 -6.76 -19.52 -5.00
C LEU A 236 -7.21 -20.70 -5.84
N GLU A 237 -8.17 -21.50 -5.34
CA GLU A 237 -8.78 -22.60 -6.08
C GLU A 237 -9.50 -22.10 -7.33
N LYS A 238 -10.26 -20.99 -7.22
CA LYS A 238 -10.90 -20.35 -8.38
C LYS A 238 -9.88 -20.00 -9.46
N LEU A 239 -8.77 -19.35 -9.10
CA LEU A 239 -7.74 -18.96 -10.07
C LEU A 239 -7.07 -20.18 -10.74
N ARG A 240 -6.80 -21.23 -9.98
CA ARG A 240 -6.26 -22.50 -10.54
C ARG A 240 -7.22 -23.15 -11.53
N ASN A 241 -8.50 -23.19 -11.18
CA ASN A 241 -9.53 -23.74 -12.06
C ASN A 241 -9.65 -22.95 -13.38
N MET A 242 -9.46 -21.62 -13.37
CA MET A 242 -9.42 -20.80 -14.59
C MET A 242 -8.22 -21.20 -15.48
N ILE A 243 -7.04 -21.36 -14.88
CA ILE A 243 -5.80 -21.74 -15.59
C ILE A 243 -5.92 -23.13 -16.20
N GLU A 244 -6.44 -24.11 -15.43
CA GLU A 244 -6.64 -25.49 -15.90
C GLU A 244 -7.66 -25.57 -17.03
N LYS A 245 -8.80 -24.87 -16.88
CA LYS A 245 -9.85 -24.82 -17.92
C LYS A 245 -9.34 -24.33 -19.27
N ASP A 246 -8.47 -23.34 -19.26
CA ASP A 246 -7.96 -22.69 -20.46
C ASP A 246 -6.60 -23.26 -20.92
N ASN A 247 -6.10 -24.31 -20.24
CA ASN A 247 -4.81 -24.99 -20.52
C ASN A 247 -3.63 -24.01 -20.57
N ILE A 248 -3.54 -23.06 -19.60
CA ILE A 248 -2.46 -22.09 -19.52
C ILE A 248 -1.29 -22.71 -18.76
N GLU A 249 -0.16 -22.97 -19.41
CA GLU A 249 0.96 -23.70 -18.83
C GLU A 249 2.07 -22.78 -18.23
N ASN A 250 2.09 -21.52 -18.61
CA ASN A 250 3.18 -20.59 -18.31
C ASN A 250 2.99 -19.75 -17.02
N VAL A 251 2.10 -20.15 -16.12
CA VAL A 251 1.77 -19.47 -14.86
C VAL A 251 2.34 -20.21 -13.65
N ASN A 252 3.05 -19.51 -12.78
CA ASN A 252 3.59 -20.04 -11.54
C ASN A 252 3.11 -19.24 -10.33
N PHE A 253 2.40 -19.88 -9.40
CA PHE A 253 2.03 -19.31 -8.10
C PHE A 253 3.15 -19.54 -7.08
N LEU A 254 3.73 -18.45 -6.59
CA LEU A 254 4.81 -18.48 -5.60
C LEU A 254 4.32 -18.49 -4.15
N GLY A 255 3.02 -18.24 -3.93
CA GLY A 255 2.52 -17.98 -2.59
C GLY A 255 3.05 -16.66 -2.01
N TYR A 256 3.02 -16.54 -0.70
CA TYR A 256 3.62 -15.40 -0.03
C TYR A 256 5.16 -15.43 -0.15
N ILE A 257 5.74 -14.29 -0.43
CA ILE A 257 7.20 -14.12 -0.52
C ILE A 257 7.67 -13.09 0.51
N GLU A 258 8.77 -13.38 1.19
CA GLU A 258 9.42 -12.43 2.10
C GLU A 258 10.41 -11.53 1.35
N ASN A 259 11.17 -12.12 0.44
CA ASN A 259 12.20 -11.42 -0.33
C ASN A 259 11.62 -10.81 -1.61
N ARG A 260 11.10 -9.58 -1.51
CA ARG A 260 10.55 -8.85 -2.66
C ARG A 260 11.62 -8.44 -3.66
N GLU A 261 12.83 -8.16 -3.19
CA GLU A 261 13.97 -7.80 -4.05
C GLU A 261 14.29 -8.93 -5.00
N GLU A 262 14.37 -10.16 -4.51
CA GLU A 262 14.56 -11.34 -5.34
C GLU A 262 13.46 -11.51 -6.38
N PHE A 263 12.22 -11.30 -5.99
CA PHE A 263 11.08 -11.35 -6.92
C PHE A 263 11.24 -10.33 -8.05
N PHE A 264 11.47 -9.04 -7.69
CA PHE A 264 11.62 -8.00 -8.71
C PHE A 264 12.84 -8.24 -9.59
N ASN A 265 13.94 -8.76 -9.07
CA ASN A 265 15.13 -9.08 -9.87
C ASN A 265 14.88 -10.23 -10.88
N ASN A 266 13.92 -11.11 -10.61
CA ASN A 266 13.57 -12.24 -11.46
C ASN A 266 12.53 -11.95 -12.54
N ILE A 267 11.83 -10.81 -12.48
CA ILE A 267 10.86 -10.41 -13.49
C ILE A 267 11.43 -9.31 -14.41
N ASP A 268 10.85 -9.14 -15.57
CA ASP A 268 11.18 -8.12 -16.55
C ASP A 268 10.07 -7.06 -16.65
N ILE A 269 8.82 -7.51 -16.61
CA ILE A 269 7.61 -6.70 -16.72
C ILE A 269 6.74 -6.94 -15.49
N PHE A 270 6.32 -5.88 -14.85
CA PHE A 270 5.37 -5.94 -13.73
C PHE A 270 3.96 -5.61 -14.20
N VAL A 271 3.03 -6.52 -13.99
CA VAL A 271 1.61 -6.35 -14.36
C VAL A 271 0.79 -6.04 -13.11
N PHE A 272 0.11 -4.91 -13.12
CA PHE A 272 -0.66 -4.41 -11.98
C PHE A 272 -2.12 -4.10 -12.36
N PRO A 273 -2.98 -5.13 -12.50
CA PRO A 273 -4.32 -5.01 -13.06
C PRO A 273 -5.38 -4.57 -12.05
N SER A 274 -4.98 -4.02 -10.90
CA SER A 274 -5.87 -3.65 -9.79
C SER A 274 -7.01 -2.73 -10.22
N PHE A 275 -8.22 -2.98 -9.74
CA PHE A 275 -9.41 -2.14 -9.96
C PHE A 275 -9.47 -0.91 -9.04
N SER A 276 -8.78 -0.93 -7.91
CA SER A 276 -8.76 0.17 -6.95
C SER A 276 -7.55 0.08 -6.03
N GLU A 277 -6.89 1.21 -5.81
CA GLU A 277 -5.75 1.33 -4.90
C GLU A 277 -5.85 2.62 -4.08
N GLY A 278 -5.16 2.65 -2.94
CA GLY A 278 -4.94 3.89 -2.20
C GLY A 278 -3.78 4.71 -2.79
N LEU A 279 -2.68 4.04 -3.07
CA LEU A 279 -1.46 4.62 -3.66
C LEU A 279 -0.86 3.72 -4.74
N GLY A 280 -0.91 2.39 -4.55
CA GLY A 280 -0.22 1.44 -5.43
C GLY A 280 1.25 1.23 -5.03
N LEU A 281 1.55 1.06 -3.73
CA LEU A 281 2.92 0.93 -3.24
C LEU A 281 3.74 -0.12 -3.99
N VAL A 282 3.14 -1.27 -4.31
CA VAL A 282 3.83 -2.35 -5.05
C VAL A 282 4.18 -1.93 -6.49
N LEU A 283 3.39 -1.04 -7.10
CA LEU A 283 3.73 -0.44 -8.40
C LEU A 283 4.97 0.45 -8.25
N LEU A 284 5.02 1.29 -7.22
CA LEU A 284 6.19 2.12 -6.93
C LEU A 284 7.42 1.27 -6.63
N GLU A 285 7.27 0.15 -5.91
CA GLU A 285 8.33 -0.83 -5.69
C GLU A 285 8.83 -1.38 -7.05
N ALA A 286 7.96 -1.84 -7.93
CA ALA A 286 8.35 -2.33 -9.26
C ALA A 286 9.10 -1.26 -10.07
N MET A 287 8.61 -0.03 -10.05
CA MET A 287 9.27 1.11 -10.68
C MET A 287 10.66 1.34 -10.10
N SER A 288 10.85 1.23 -8.77
CA SER A 288 12.15 1.43 -8.10
C SER A 288 13.18 0.38 -8.50
N PHE A 289 12.74 -0.80 -8.91
CA PHE A 289 13.58 -1.85 -9.50
C PHE A 289 13.70 -1.74 -11.02
N SER A 290 13.33 -0.59 -11.62
CA SER A 290 13.34 -0.32 -13.06
C SER A 290 12.61 -1.41 -13.87
N LYS A 291 11.43 -1.83 -13.40
CA LYS A 291 10.60 -2.76 -14.14
C LYS A 291 9.68 -2.01 -15.10
N ILE A 292 9.50 -2.57 -16.29
CA ILE A 292 8.44 -2.12 -17.19
C ILE A 292 7.11 -2.41 -16.49
N CYS A 293 6.24 -1.41 -16.42
CA CYS A 293 4.98 -1.52 -15.70
C CYS A 293 3.79 -1.46 -16.67
N ILE A 294 2.88 -2.41 -16.50
CA ILE A 294 1.57 -2.43 -17.17
C ILE A 294 0.52 -2.23 -16.08
N THR A 295 -0.31 -1.22 -16.20
CA THR A 295 -1.33 -0.94 -15.18
C THR A 295 -2.66 -0.51 -15.79
N ARG A 296 -3.74 -0.74 -15.04
CA ARG A 296 -5.07 -0.24 -15.44
C ARG A 296 -5.06 1.28 -15.48
N ASN A 297 -5.73 1.84 -16.50
CA ASN A 297 -5.86 3.28 -16.71
C ASN A 297 -6.83 3.92 -15.70
N ILE A 298 -6.47 3.90 -14.43
CA ILE A 298 -7.23 4.47 -13.33
C ILE A 298 -6.32 5.18 -12.33
N LEU A 299 -6.87 6.14 -11.60
CA LEU A 299 -6.19 6.75 -10.45
C LEU A 299 -6.11 5.78 -9.25
N PRO A 300 -4.99 5.80 -8.50
CA PRO A 300 -3.83 6.71 -8.62
C PRO A 300 -2.73 6.22 -9.56
N MET A 301 -2.88 5.08 -10.27
CA MET A 301 -1.83 4.48 -11.09
C MET A 301 -1.36 5.41 -12.20
N THR A 302 -2.29 6.15 -12.84
CA THR A 302 -1.98 7.11 -13.92
C THR A 302 -1.19 8.35 -13.45
N ASN A 303 -1.06 8.56 -12.13
CA ASN A 303 -0.12 9.56 -11.59
C ASN A 303 1.33 9.13 -11.75
N TYR A 304 1.58 7.82 -11.86
CA TYR A 304 2.92 7.23 -11.92
C TYR A 304 3.26 6.68 -13.29
N ILE A 305 2.30 6.03 -13.95
CA ILE A 305 2.48 5.41 -15.27
C ILE A 305 1.60 6.10 -16.29
N ASP A 306 2.22 6.49 -17.40
CA ASP A 306 1.59 6.97 -18.63
C ASP A 306 2.23 6.28 -19.84
N GLU A 307 1.84 6.66 -21.05
CA GLU A 307 2.35 6.06 -22.31
C GLU A 307 3.87 6.26 -22.48
N ASP A 308 4.44 7.31 -21.88
CA ASP A 308 5.88 7.58 -21.96
C ASP A 308 6.70 6.78 -20.90
N SER A 309 6.07 6.20 -19.91
CA SER A 309 6.73 5.50 -18.77
C SER A 309 6.30 4.05 -18.58
N GLY A 310 5.27 3.58 -19.30
CA GLY A 310 4.78 2.21 -19.21
C GLY A 310 3.70 1.91 -20.20
N TYR A 311 2.77 1.03 -19.84
CA TYR A 311 1.65 0.63 -20.64
C TYR A 311 0.36 0.72 -19.83
N LEU A 312 -0.68 1.31 -20.43
CA LEU A 312 -1.99 1.46 -19.82
C LEU A 312 -3.02 0.58 -20.52
N PHE A 313 -4.01 0.11 -19.78
CA PHE A 313 -5.13 -0.64 -20.35
C PHE A 313 -6.44 -0.32 -19.62
N ASP A 314 -7.56 -0.47 -20.33
CA ASP A 314 -8.90 -0.22 -19.80
C ASP A 314 -9.68 -1.52 -19.52
N ASP A 315 -9.48 -2.53 -20.35
CA ASP A 315 -10.18 -3.82 -20.29
C ASP A 315 -9.23 -5.01 -20.54
N VAL A 316 -9.77 -6.23 -20.56
CA VAL A 316 -9.01 -7.47 -20.74
C VAL A 316 -8.31 -7.52 -22.11
N ASN A 317 -8.95 -7.05 -23.17
CA ASN A 317 -8.34 -7.01 -24.51
C ASN A 317 -7.19 -6.01 -24.54
N GLY A 318 -7.37 -4.84 -23.95
CA GLY A 318 -6.32 -3.84 -23.77
C GLY A 318 -5.16 -4.37 -22.94
N LEU A 319 -5.44 -5.19 -21.90
CA LEU A 319 -4.40 -5.84 -21.10
C LEU A 319 -3.59 -6.84 -21.93
N SER A 320 -4.27 -7.69 -22.74
CA SER A 320 -3.59 -8.61 -23.66
C SER A 320 -2.67 -7.87 -24.61
N HIS A 321 -3.18 -6.81 -25.24
CA HIS A 321 -2.39 -5.98 -26.16
C HIS A 321 -1.21 -5.29 -25.48
N SER A 322 -1.40 -4.73 -24.27
CA SER A 322 -0.33 -4.10 -23.51
C SER A 322 0.78 -5.08 -23.11
N ILE A 323 0.42 -6.33 -22.79
CA ILE A 323 1.39 -7.39 -22.49
C ILE A 323 2.16 -7.74 -23.77
N ALA A 324 1.48 -7.99 -24.89
CA ALA A 324 2.13 -8.35 -26.15
C ALA A 324 3.07 -7.23 -26.63
N SER A 325 2.60 -5.99 -26.63
CA SER A 325 3.41 -4.82 -27.02
C SER A 325 4.65 -4.66 -26.13
N SER A 326 4.51 -4.83 -24.81
CA SER A 326 5.64 -4.70 -23.88
C SER A 326 6.70 -5.79 -24.09
N ILE A 327 6.30 -7.02 -24.41
CA ILE A 327 7.21 -8.13 -24.74
C ILE A 327 7.94 -7.81 -26.03
N GLN A 328 7.20 -7.43 -27.10
CA GLN A 328 7.76 -7.10 -28.40
C GLN A 328 8.74 -5.91 -28.33
N ASP A 329 8.39 -4.87 -27.58
CA ASP A 329 9.25 -3.71 -27.37
C ASP A 329 10.53 -4.08 -26.62
N LEU A 330 10.42 -4.95 -25.58
CA LEU A 330 11.58 -5.44 -24.82
C LEU A 330 12.55 -6.25 -25.71
N GLU A 331 12.03 -7.01 -26.67
CA GLU A 331 12.82 -7.83 -27.59
C GLU A 331 13.44 -7.04 -28.74
N ASN A 332 12.69 -6.06 -29.27
CA ASN A 332 13.00 -5.45 -30.58
C ASN A 332 13.25 -3.94 -30.53
N ASN A 333 12.88 -3.24 -29.43
CA ASN A 333 12.95 -1.78 -29.31
C ASN A 333 13.54 -1.33 -27.96
N ILE A 334 14.77 -1.72 -27.73
CA ILE A 334 15.47 -1.45 -26.45
C ILE A 334 15.58 0.06 -26.16
N GLU A 335 15.66 0.91 -27.19
CA GLU A 335 15.74 2.36 -27.02
C GLU A 335 14.45 2.92 -26.42
N LEU A 336 13.29 2.44 -26.86
CA LEU A 336 11.99 2.82 -26.32
C LEU A 336 11.89 2.39 -24.84
N ILE A 337 12.32 1.18 -24.54
CA ILE A 337 12.32 0.65 -23.18
C ILE A 337 13.23 1.50 -22.28
N GLN A 338 14.44 1.83 -22.71
CA GLN A 338 15.34 2.70 -21.96
C GLN A 338 14.72 4.09 -21.71
N LYS A 339 14.05 4.65 -22.71
CA LYS A 339 13.32 5.93 -22.56
C LYS A 339 12.22 5.82 -21.50
N LYS A 340 11.41 4.74 -21.54
CA LYS A 340 10.35 4.52 -20.53
C LYS A 340 10.93 4.39 -19.12
N LEU A 341 12.00 3.63 -18.95
CA LEU A 341 12.66 3.45 -17.64
C LEU A 341 13.27 4.76 -17.11
N PHE A 342 13.88 5.56 -17.97
CA PHE A 342 14.36 6.88 -17.59
C PHE A 342 13.21 7.80 -17.12
N ASN A 343 12.05 7.75 -17.78
CA ASN A 343 10.87 8.51 -17.36
C ASN A 343 10.29 8.00 -16.02
N ILE A 344 10.34 6.67 -15.77
CA ILE A 344 10.00 6.07 -14.48
C ILE A 344 10.89 6.65 -13.36
N GLU A 345 12.21 6.63 -13.56
CA GLU A 345 13.18 7.14 -12.58
C GLU A 345 12.90 8.61 -12.25
N LYS A 346 12.68 9.42 -13.26
CA LYS A 346 12.36 10.85 -13.11
C LYS A 346 11.06 11.11 -12.33
N LYS A 347 10.07 10.22 -12.45
CA LYS A 347 8.83 10.30 -11.67
C LYS A 347 9.06 9.87 -10.22
N LEU A 348 9.90 8.86 -9.98
CA LEU A 348 10.23 8.37 -8.65
C LEU A 348 11.07 9.35 -7.83
N GLU A 349 11.90 10.19 -8.44
CA GLU A 349 12.66 11.22 -7.73
C GLU A 349 11.77 12.09 -6.84
N LYS A 350 10.56 12.41 -7.30
CA LYS A 350 9.58 13.19 -6.52
C LYS A 350 9.03 12.42 -5.31
N SER A 351 9.10 11.11 -5.36
CA SER A 351 8.64 10.19 -4.30
C SER A 351 9.80 9.68 -3.44
N SER A 352 10.96 10.32 -3.49
CA SER A 352 12.09 9.96 -2.63
C SER A 352 11.86 10.35 -1.18
N LYS A 353 12.57 9.67 -0.26
CA LYS A 353 12.53 9.98 1.17
C LYS A 353 12.94 11.44 1.45
N GLU A 354 13.95 11.94 0.75
CA GLU A 354 14.49 13.29 0.91
C GLU A 354 13.45 14.37 0.59
N ASN A 355 12.50 14.06 -0.29
CA ASN A 355 11.42 14.98 -0.66
C ASN A 355 10.17 14.82 0.23
N ILE A 356 9.83 13.59 0.62
CA ILE A 356 8.56 13.31 1.30
C ILE A 356 8.67 13.41 2.82
N PHE A 357 9.76 12.91 3.44
CA PHE A 357 9.89 12.92 4.89
C PHE A 357 9.86 14.33 5.51
N PRO A 358 10.50 15.37 4.92
CA PRO A 358 10.40 16.73 5.42
C PRO A 358 8.97 17.29 5.47
N GLU A 359 8.08 16.87 4.56
CA GLU A 359 6.67 17.30 4.60
C GLU A 359 5.93 16.72 5.81
N ILE A 360 6.25 15.49 6.23
CA ILE A 360 5.70 14.89 7.45
C ILE A 360 6.24 15.62 8.68
N VAL A 361 7.55 15.91 8.73
CA VAL A 361 8.18 16.67 9.82
C VAL A 361 7.54 18.04 9.95
N LYS A 362 7.32 18.75 8.85
CA LYS A 362 6.64 20.04 8.83
C LYS A 362 5.23 19.99 9.46
N VAL A 363 4.44 18.93 9.18
CA VAL A 363 3.14 18.72 9.84
C VAL A 363 3.30 18.55 11.34
N TYR A 364 4.33 17.84 11.78
CA TYR A 364 4.61 17.65 13.21
C TYR A 364 5.01 18.97 13.88
N GLU A 365 5.95 19.71 13.31
CA GLU A 365 6.42 21.00 13.84
C GLU A 365 5.31 22.03 13.93
N GLN A 366 4.46 22.13 12.92
CA GLN A 366 3.29 23.02 12.95
C GLN A 366 2.27 22.64 14.02
N SER A 367 2.33 21.41 14.52
CA SER A 367 1.40 20.93 15.53
C SER A 367 1.80 21.30 16.97
N ILE A 368 3.09 21.51 17.23
CA ILE A 368 3.64 21.79 18.56
C ILE A 368 3.70 23.28 18.83
#